data_937d1a9eddc36acb5d75e727d08c1367
#
_entry.id   937d1a9eddc36acb5d75e727d08c1367
#
_cell.length_a   1.000
_cell.length_b   1.000
_cell.length_c   1.000
_cell.angle_alpha   90.00
_cell.angle_beta   90.00
_cell.angle_gamma   90.00
#
_symmetry.space_group_name_H-M   'P 1'
#
loop_
_entity.id
_entity.type
_entity.pdbx_description
1 polymer ?
#
loop_
_entity_poly.entity_id
_entity_poly.type
_entity_poly.pdbx_seq_one_letter_code
_entity_poly.pdbx_strand_id
1 'polypeptide(L)'
;SIFKLMVAIAGLESGALTPDTKYHSPGYFYLGNVRFDDWKKGGHGTLDLRGAIVNSCNVYFYQAGLKVGIEEMVRVSRAFGLGETPGLGLGDEARGNLPNPQPRRRGQPGWSAGNTVITSIGQGLVVTSPMQLLVMVSAIANGGTIYRPWVVKKIAALSGETLDEYEPEAIRQVPIKPETFAFIRQAML
;
A
#
# COMPACT_ATOMS: atom_id res chain seq x y z
N SER A 1 2.51 -3.33 7.56
CA SER A 1 3.81 -2.85 7.02
C SER A 1 3.82 -2.73 5.50
N ILE A 2 3.26 -3.67 4.75
CA ILE A 2 3.22 -3.62 3.27
C ILE A 2 2.52 -2.34 2.78
N PHE A 3 1.51 -1.84 3.48
CA PHE A 3 0.79 -0.61 3.14
C PHE A 3 1.69 0.64 3.13
N LYS A 4 2.83 0.63 3.82
CA LYS A 4 3.82 1.72 3.79
C LYS A 4 4.34 2.01 2.38
N LEU A 5 4.35 1.01 1.50
CA LEU A 5 4.69 1.20 0.08
C LEU A 5 3.68 2.13 -0.61
N MET A 6 2.39 2.04 -0.27
CA MET A 6 1.37 2.94 -0.82
C MET A 6 1.60 4.38 -0.35
N VAL A 7 2.00 4.56 0.92
CA VAL A 7 2.34 5.88 1.45
C VAL A 7 3.59 6.46 0.78
N ALA A 8 4.61 5.63 0.56
CA ALA A 8 5.83 6.04 -0.13
C ALA A 8 5.55 6.46 -1.58
N ILE A 9 4.79 5.64 -2.32
CA ILE A 9 4.39 5.94 -3.70
C ILE A 9 3.55 7.22 -3.74
N ALA A 10 2.54 7.34 -2.87
CA ALA A 10 1.70 8.53 -2.79
C ALA A 10 2.52 9.79 -2.50
N GLY A 11 3.52 9.70 -1.61
CA GLY A 11 4.40 10.79 -1.30
C GLY A 11 5.30 11.22 -2.46
N LEU A 12 5.86 10.27 -3.21
CA LEU A 12 6.68 10.53 -4.38
C LEU A 12 5.86 11.13 -5.53
N GLU A 13 4.67 10.58 -5.80
CA GLU A 13 3.81 11.05 -6.89
C GLU A 13 3.23 12.44 -6.64
N SER A 14 2.86 12.75 -5.40
CA SER A 14 2.35 14.08 -5.02
C SER A 14 3.46 15.12 -4.84
N GLY A 15 4.74 14.72 -4.82
CA GLY A 15 5.86 15.59 -4.48
C GLY A 15 5.93 15.96 -2.99
N ALA A 16 5.07 15.38 -2.15
CA ALA A 16 5.14 15.56 -0.69
C ALA A 16 6.40 14.94 -0.10
N LEU A 17 6.91 13.86 -0.71
CA LEU A 17 8.18 13.24 -0.34
C LEU A 17 9.12 13.22 -1.56
N THR A 18 10.41 13.20 -1.26
CA THR A 18 11.47 12.88 -2.21
C THR A 18 12.29 11.70 -1.67
N PRO A 19 13.12 11.03 -2.48
CA PRO A 19 14.04 10.00 -1.99
C PRO A 19 14.87 10.46 -0.79
N ASP A 20 15.27 11.74 -0.78
CA ASP A 20 16.13 12.34 0.25
C ASP A 20 15.37 12.92 1.45
N THR A 21 14.04 12.82 1.48
CA THR A 21 13.24 13.27 2.62
C THR A 21 13.62 12.49 3.86
N LYS A 22 14.11 13.18 4.90
CA LYS A 22 14.61 12.59 6.14
C LYS A 22 13.69 12.89 7.33
N TYR A 23 13.47 11.88 8.14
CA TYR A 23 12.85 12.02 9.45
C TYR A 23 13.65 11.28 10.53
N HIS A 24 13.64 11.85 11.75
CA HIS A 24 14.26 11.21 12.90
C HIS A 24 13.27 10.30 13.63
N SER A 25 13.70 9.07 13.94
CA SER A 25 12.94 8.07 14.68
C SER A 25 13.64 7.75 16.02
N PRO A 26 13.19 8.34 17.13
CA PRO A 26 13.67 7.98 18.47
C PRO A 26 13.00 6.71 19.02
N GLY A 27 12.16 6.03 18.24
CA GLY A 27 11.38 4.86 18.65
C GLY A 27 9.93 5.18 19.01
N TYR A 28 9.54 6.44 18.94
CA TYR A 28 8.18 6.90 19.15
C TYR A 28 7.90 8.23 18.43
N PHE A 29 6.62 8.54 18.27
CA PHE A 29 6.12 9.79 17.71
C PHE A 29 4.98 10.31 18.57
N TYR A 30 4.95 11.61 18.86
CA TYR A 30 3.85 12.26 19.55
C TYR A 30 3.00 13.07 18.56
N LEU A 31 1.68 12.88 18.63
CA LEU A 31 0.69 13.76 18.01
C LEU A 31 -0.16 14.38 19.12
N GLY A 32 0.10 15.62 19.47
CA GLY A 32 -0.41 16.22 20.71
C GLY A 32 0.04 15.41 21.93
N ASN A 33 -0.91 14.94 22.73
CA ASN A 33 -0.64 14.14 23.93
C ASN A 33 -0.66 12.62 23.67
N VAL A 34 -0.89 12.16 22.41
CA VAL A 34 -0.96 10.75 22.08
C VAL A 34 0.39 10.26 21.58
N ARG A 35 0.89 9.19 22.17
CA ARG A 35 2.13 8.53 21.78
C ARG A 35 1.84 7.37 20.82
N PHE A 36 2.66 7.27 19.77
CA PHE A 36 2.67 6.20 18.78
C PHE A 36 4.07 5.57 18.77
N ASP A 37 4.15 4.28 19.02
CA ASP A 37 5.45 3.62 19.15
C ASP A 37 5.94 3.02 17.81
N ASP A 38 7.27 3.00 17.65
CA ASP A 38 7.90 2.18 16.62
C ASP A 38 7.99 0.71 17.11
N TRP A 39 8.14 -0.22 16.18
CA TRP A 39 8.40 -1.61 16.52
C TRP A 39 9.81 -1.80 17.14
N LYS A 40 10.76 -0.93 16.77
CA LYS A 40 12.14 -0.96 17.31
C LYS A 40 12.25 -0.04 18.52
N LYS A 41 12.47 -0.61 19.69
CA LYS A 41 12.80 0.15 20.90
C LYS A 41 14.10 0.93 20.70
N GLY A 42 14.10 2.22 21.03
CA GLY A 42 15.22 3.13 20.80
C GLY A 42 15.29 3.72 19.39
N GLY A 43 14.40 3.30 18.49
CA GLY A 43 14.23 3.88 17.18
C GLY A 43 15.30 3.51 16.16
N HIS A 44 15.27 4.18 15.03
CA HIS A 44 16.14 3.93 13.88
C HIS A 44 17.12 5.09 13.62
N GLY A 45 17.09 6.15 14.44
CA GLY A 45 17.83 7.37 14.14
C GLY A 45 17.21 8.13 12.95
N THR A 46 18.03 8.85 12.22
CA THR A 46 17.57 9.60 11.04
C THR A 46 17.65 8.73 9.80
N LEU A 47 16.50 8.53 9.13
CA LEU A 47 16.38 7.76 7.91
C LEU A 47 15.86 8.63 6.77
N ASP A 48 16.33 8.36 5.55
CA ASP A 48 15.68 8.78 4.30
C ASP A 48 14.53 7.82 3.93
N LEU A 49 13.87 8.04 2.82
CA LEU A 49 12.73 7.24 2.39
C LEU A 49 13.12 5.78 2.13
N ARG A 50 14.28 5.52 1.50
CA ARG A 50 14.78 4.16 1.26
C ARG A 50 15.04 3.44 2.59
N GLY A 51 15.81 4.06 3.46
CA GLY A 51 16.11 3.50 4.79
C GLY A 51 14.85 3.22 5.61
N ALA A 52 13.82 4.07 5.49
CA ALA A 52 12.55 3.87 6.16
C ALA A 52 11.76 2.66 5.62
N ILE A 53 11.80 2.41 4.31
CA ILE A 53 11.18 1.22 3.68
C ILE A 53 11.93 -0.04 4.13
N VAL A 54 13.23 -0.08 3.97
CA VAL A 54 14.11 -1.23 4.34
C VAL A 54 13.91 -1.62 5.80
N ASN A 55 13.90 -0.63 6.71
CA ASN A 55 13.73 -0.87 8.14
C ASN A 55 12.28 -0.94 8.59
N SER A 56 11.32 -0.73 7.69
CA SER A 56 9.88 -0.67 8.03
C SER A 56 9.60 0.25 9.24
N CYS A 57 10.26 1.42 9.29
CA CYS A 57 10.18 2.36 10.40
C CYS A 57 8.79 2.98 10.52
N ASN A 58 8.07 2.72 11.61
CA ASN A 58 6.75 3.28 11.83
C ASN A 58 6.80 4.80 11.99
N VAL A 59 7.75 5.30 12.80
CA VAL A 59 7.87 6.74 13.11
C VAL A 59 8.14 7.57 11.87
N TYR A 60 8.93 7.06 10.92
CA TYR A 60 9.08 7.72 9.62
C TYR A 60 7.73 7.84 8.90
N PHE A 61 6.99 6.73 8.81
CA PHE A 61 5.73 6.70 8.07
C PHE A 61 4.59 7.43 8.77
N TYR A 62 4.61 7.62 10.09
CA TYR A 62 3.69 8.52 10.79
C TYR A 62 3.83 9.96 10.28
N GLN A 63 5.07 10.45 10.21
CA GLN A 63 5.38 11.81 9.74
C GLN A 63 5.11 11.94 8.24
N ALA A 64 5.53 10.96 7.45
CA ALA A 64 5.28 10.91 6.02
C ALA A 64 3.78 10.92 5.70
N GLY A 65 3.00 10.10 6.39
CA GLY A 65 1.55 10.01 6.20
C GLY A 65 0.82 11.31 6.52
N LEU A 66 1.23 12.03 7.56
CA LEU A 66 0.68 13.35 7.85
C LEU A 66 0.98 14.37 6.75
N LYS A 67 2.16 14.29 6.15
CA LYS A 67 2.58 15.19 5.06
C LYS A 67 1.89 14.86 3.73
N VAL A 68 1.71 13.58 3.44
CA VAL A 68 1.05 13.09 2.22
C VAL A 68 -0.47 13.31 2.26
N GLY A 69 -1.08 13.08 3.42
CA GLY A 69 -2.52 13.18 3.60
C GLY A 69 -3.26 11.89 3.21
N ILE A 70 -4.44 11.71 3.83
CA ILE A 70 -5.21 10.47 3.68
C ILE A 70 -5.81 10.32 2.28
N GLU A 71 -6.24 11.42 1.66
CA GLU A 71 -6.85 11.42 0.34
C GLU A 71 -5.90 10.85 -0.71
N GLU A 72 -4.64 11.29 -0.69
CA GLU A 72 -3.63 10.84 -1.65
C GLU A 72 -3.22 9.38 -1.39
N MET A 73 -3.08 8.98 -0.13
CA MET A 73 -2.84 7.58 0.23
C MET A 73 -3.96 6.67 -0.28
N VAL A 74 -5.23 7.08 -0.12
CA VAL A 74 -6.39 6.29 -0.58
C VAL A 74 -6.47 6.28 -2.10
N ARG A 75 -6.22 7.41 -2.77
CA ARG A 75 -6.20 7.52 -4.23
C ARG A 75 -5.21 6.51 -4.85
N VAL A 76 -3.98 6.51 -4.36
CA VAL A 76 -2.94 5.58 -4.83
C VAL A 76 -3.32 4.14 -4.49
N SER A 77 -3.77 3.86 -3.28
CA SER A 77 -4.17 2.50 -2.88
C SER A 77 -5.27 1.92 -3.78
N ARG A 78 -6.27 2.72 -4.17
CA ARG A 78 -7.31 2.31 -5.12
C ARG A 78 -6.76 2.05 -6.51
N ALA A 79 -5.81 2.86 -6.97
CA ALA A 79 -5.17 2.63 -8.27
C ALA A 79 -4.50 1.25 -8.34
N PHE A 80 -3.98 0.75 -7.20
CA PHE A 80 -3.41 -0.59 -7.05
C PHE A 80 -4.43 -1.70 -6.76
N GLY A 81 -5.74 -1.43 -6.77
CA GLY A 81 -6.79 -2.43 -6.57
C GLY A 81 -7.17 -2.71 -5.12
N LEU A 82 -6.64 -1.96 -4.16
CA LEU A 82 -7.08 -2.10 -2.77
C LEU A 82 -8.49 -1.52 -2.60
N GLY A 83 -9.33 -2.21 -1.84
CA GLY A 83 -10.74 -1.86 -1.66
C GLY A 83 -11.68 -2.37 -2.75
N GLU A 84 -11.17 -3.18 -3.69
CA GLU A 84 -11.92 -3.85 -4.76
C GLU A 84 -11.72 -5.37 -4.67
N THR A 85 -12.63 -6.16 -5.22
CA THR A 85 -12.42 -7.61 -5.33
C THR A 85 -11.30 -7.90 -6.34
N PRO A 86 -10.35 -8.80 -6.03
CA PRO A 86 -9.25 -9.12 -6.94
C PRO A 86 -9.66 -9.75 -8.26
N GLY A 87 -10.83 -10.42 -8.31
CA GLY A 87 -11.34 -11.05 -9.52
C GLY A 87 -10.77 -12.43 -9.79
N LEU A 88 -10.38 -13.17 -8.73
CA LEU A 88 -9.88 -14.54 -8.83
C LEU A 88 -10.95 -15.55 -9.31
N GLY A 89 -12.24 -15.24 -9.09
CA GLY A 89 -13.35 -16.07 -9.55
C GLY A 89 -13.66 -17.31 -8.70
N LEU A 90 -13.15 -17.38 -7.47
CA LEU A 90 -13.41 -18.50 -6.55
C LEU A 90 -14.62 -18.31 -5.62
N GLY A 91 -15.50 -17.36 -5.92
CA GLY A 91 -16.62 -16.98 -5.04
C GLY A 91 -16.20 -15.97 -3.99
N ASP A 92 -16.93 -15.78 -2.94
CA ASP A 92 -16.87 -14.81 -1.84
C ASP A 92 -15.52 -14.05 -1.61
N GLU A 93 -15.09 -13.32 -2.63
CA GLU A 93 -13.86 -12.52 -2.54
C GLU A 93 -14.08 -11.27 -1.68
N ALA A 94 -13.23 -11.11 -0.66
CA ALA A 94 -13.28 -9.95 0.21
C ALA A 94 -12.77 -8.69 -0.49
N ARG A 95 -13.60 -7.64 -0.52
CA ARG A 95 -13.23 -6.33 -1.04
C ARG A 95 -12.25 -5.57 -0.13
N GLY A 96 -12.12 -6.00 1.13
CA GLY A 96 -11.42 -5.24 2.13
C GLY A 96 -12.09 -3.89 2.42
N ASN A 97 -11.33 -2.98 3.03
CA ASN A 97 -11.78 -1.63 3.31
C ASN A 97 -10.63 -0.64 3.18
N LEU A 98 -10.87 0.46 2.49
CA LEU A 98 -10.01 1.64 2.54
C LEU A 98 -10.73 2.76 3.28
N PRO A 99 -10.00 3.56 4.05
CA PRO A 99 -10.58 4.70 4.74
C PRO A 99 -11.31 5.64 3.78
N ASN A 100 -12.45 6.16 4.24
CA ASN A 100 -13.12 7.27 3.59
C ASN A 100 -13.08 8.46 4.55
N PRO A 101 -12.28 9.51 4.29
CA PRO A 101 -12.15 10.65 5.17
C PRO A 101 -13.41 11.52 5.20
N GLN A 102 -14.31 11.36 4.23
CA GLN A 102 -15.57 12.10 4.20
C GLN A 102 -16.51 11.61 5.32
N PRO A 103 -17.19 12.51 6.02
CA PRO A 103 -18.18 12.14 7.03
C PRO A 103 -19.33 11.38 6.37
N ARG A 104 -19.59 10.16 6.81
CA ARG A 104 -20.62 9.29 6.23
C ARG A 104 -22.05 9.71 6.64
N ARG A 105 -22.20 10.34 7.80
CA ARG A 105 -23.49 10.79 8.34
C ARG A 105 -23.31 12.05 9.19
N ARG A 106 -24.36 12.88 9.23
CA ARG A 106 -24.41 14.05 10.14
C ARG A 106 -24.23 13.59 11.60
N GLY A 107 -23.27 14.17 12.32
CA GLY A 107 -22.98 13.82 13.72
C GLY A 107 -21.90 12.76 13.93
N GLN A 108 -21.35 12.17 12.87
CA GLN A 108 -20.15 11.32 13.03
C GLN A 108 -18.89 12.19 13.16
N PRO A 109 -17.94 11.80 14.05
CA PRO A 109 -16.67 12.52 14.16
C PRO A 109 -15.96 12.50 12.79
N GLY A 110 -15.46 13.65 12.40
CA GLY A 110 -14.67 13.80 11.18
C GLY A 110 -13.36 13.00 11.24
N TRP A 111 -12.67 12.90 10.11
CA TRP A 111 -11.36 12.28 10.03
C TRP A 111 -10.35 13.06 10.89
N SER A 112 -9.61 12.38 11.74
CA SER A 112 -8.58 12.97 12.59
C SER A 112 -7.17 12.73 12.06
N ALA A 113 -6.22 13.58 12.44
CA ALA A 113 -4.80 13.37 12.15
C ALA A 113 -4.29 12.06 12.77
N GLY A 114 -4.82 11.63 13.92
CA GLY A 114 -4.51 10.34 14.53
C GLY A 114 -4.92 9.16 13.65
N ASN A 115 -6.07 9.26 12.96
CA ASN A 115 -6.49 8.25 11.99
C ASN A 115 -5.50 8.17 10.81
N THR A 116 -5.00 9.32 10.34
CA THR A 116 -3.97 9.36 9.27
C THR A 116 -2.70 8.68 9.72
N VAL A 117 -2.22 8.96 10.94
CA VAL A 117 -1.02 8.34 11.54
C VAL A 117 -1.15 6.80 11.56
N ILE A 118 -2.26 6.26 12.09
CA ILE A 118 -2.48 4.82 12.17
C ILE A 118 -2.62 4.20 10.77
N THR A 119 -3.32 4.87 9.86
CA THR A 119 -3.50 4.43 8.47
C THR A 119 -2.18 4.36 7.73
N SER A 120 -1.24 5.29 7.98
CA SER A 120 0.04 5.35 7.27
C SER A 120 0.92 4.11 7.45
N ILE A 121 0.66 3.29 8.46
CA ILE A 121 1.34 2.00 8.67
C ILE A 121 0.46 0.78 8.33
N GLY A 122 -0.72 1.02 7.73
CA GLY A 122 -1.65 -0.03 7.32
C GLY A 122 -2.49 -0.60 8.45
N GLN A 123 -2.77 0.20 9.48
CA GLN A 123 -3.62 -0.18 10.62
C GLN A 123 -4.92 0.62 10.65
N GLY A 124 -5.73 0.39 11.67
CA GLY A 124 -7.01 1.05 11.86
C GLY A 124 -8.08 0.57 10.88
N LEU A 125 -8.55 1.45 10.01
CA LEU A 125 -9.63 1.15 9.06
C LEU A 125 -9.17 0.48 7.76
N VAL A 126 -7.87 0.30 7.56
CA VAL A 126 -7.34 -0.44 6.40
C VAL A 126 -7.54 -1.94 6.62
N VAL A 127 -8.33 -2.56 5.76
CA VAL A 127 -8.53 -4.00 5.71
C VAL A 127 -8.27 -4.47 4.29
N THR A 128 -7.35 -5.42 4.12
CA THR A 128 -6.97 -5.96 2.82
C THR A 128 -6.91 -7.48 2.86
N SER A 129 -7.29 -8.13 1.77
CA SER A 129 -7.08 -9.57 1.62
C SER A 129 -5.63 -9.87 1.21
N PRO A 130 -5.09 -11.07 1.52
CA PRO A 130 -3.78 -11.48 1.02
C PRO A 130 -3.66 -11.40 -0.50
N MET A 131 -4.75 -11.71 -1.23
CA MET A 131 -4.78 -11.63 -2.69
C MET A 131 -4.64 -10.19 -3.20
N GLN A 132 -5.30 -9.22 -2.56
CA GLN A 132 -5.11 -7.81 -2.89
C GLN A 132 -3.66 -7.36 -2.69
N LEU A 133 -3.02 -7.80 -1.61
CA LEU A 133 -1.60 -7.50 -1.36
C LEU A 133 -0.70 -8.15 -2.41
N LEU A 134 -0.99 -9.38 -2.83
CA LEU A 134 -0.25 -10.06 -3.90
C LEU A 134 -0.36 -9.28 -5.22
N VAL A 135 -1.57 -8.92 -5.63
CA VAL A 135 -1.82 -8.13 -6.86
C VAL A 135 -1.08 -6.79 -6.82
N MET A 136 -1.17 -6.09 -5.69
CA MET A 136 -0.48 -4.81 -5.47
C MET A 136 1.04 -4.95 -5.60
N VAL A 137 1.65 -5.94 -4.92
CA VAL A 137 3.10 -6.15 -4.96
C VAL A 137 3.55 -6.62 -6.35
N SER A 138 2.78 -7.47 -7.01
CA SER A 138 3.04 -7.89 -8.39
C SER A 138 3.02 -6.72 -9.37
N ALA A 139 2.08 -5.77 -9.20
CA ALA A 139 2.05 -4.56 -10.00
C ALA A 139 3.27 -3.66 -9.76
N ILE A 140 3.77 -3.55 -8.53
CA ILE A 140 5.03 -2.85 -8.24
C ILE A 140 6.20 -3.54 -8.96
N ALA A 141 6.27 -4.86 -8.89
CA ALA A 141 7.36 -5.64 -9.46
C ALA A 141 7.43 -5.53 -10.98
N ASN A 142 6.30 -5.53 -11.67
CA ASN A 142 6.21 -5.51 -13.13
C ASN A 142 6.14 -4.11 -13.76
N GLY A 143 6.18 -3.04 -12.96
CA GLY A 143 6.14 -1.65 -13.46
C GLY A 143 4.73 -1.10 -13.67
N GLY A 144 3.73 -1.67 -12.97
CA GLY A 144 2.41 -1.05 -12.80
C GLY A 144 1.27 -1.75 -13.52
N THR A 145 1.50 -2.87 -14.20
CA THR A 145 0.39 -3.62 -14.81
C THR A 145 -0.31 -4.48 -13.75
N ILE A 146 -1.62 -4.29 -13.59
CA ILE A 146 -2.47 -5.17 -12.79
C ILE A 146 -3.02 -6.25 -13.69
N TYR A 147 -2.69 -7.49 -13.37
CA TYR A 147 -3.24 -8.68 -14.01
C TYR A 147 -4.35 -9.28 -13.17
N ARG A 148 -5.34 -9.89 -13.84
CA ARG A 148 -6.33 -10.73 -13.16
C ARG A 148 -5.60 -11.93 -12.53
N PRO A 149 -5.74 -12.16 -11.22
CA PRO A 149 -5.18 -13.36 -10.61
C PRO A 149 -5.95 -14.59 -11.04
N TRP A 150 -5.24 -15.71 -11.22
CA TRP A 150 -5.85 -17.03 -11.47
C TRP A 150 -5.05 -18.13 -10.76
N VAL A 151 -5.68 -19.29 -10.54
CA VAL A 151 -5.07 -20.47 -9.89
C VAL A 151 -4.90 -21.64 -10.84
N VAL A 152 -5.71 -21.71 -11.91
CA VAL A 152 -5.62 -22.78 -12.92
C VAL A 152 -4.94 -22.21 -14.15
N LYS A 153 -3.69 -22.63 -14.40
CA LYS A 153 -2.95 -22.22 -15.60
C LYS A 153 -3.40 -23.00 -16.84
N LYS A 154 -3.62 -24.30 -16.68
CA LYS A 154 -3.88 -25.20 -17.81
C LYS A 154 -4.78 -26.35 -17.39
N ILE A 155 -5.67 -26.73 -18.28
CA ILE A 155 -6.49 -27.94 -18.18
C ILE A 155 -6.06 -28.86 -19.32
N ALA A 156 -5.72 -30.12 -19.01
CA ALA A 156 -5.36 -31.11 -20.01
C ALA A 156 -6.21 -32.39 -19.85
N ALA A 157 -6.50 -33.04 -20.96
CA ALA A 157 -7.10 -34.38 -20.97
C ALA A 157 -6.09 -35.42 -20.46
N LEU A 158 -6.57 -36.61 -20.08
CA LEU A 158 -5.71 -37.72 -19.67
C LEU A 158 -4.74 -38.16 -20.78
N SER A 159 -5.06 -37.92 -22.05
CA SER A 159 -4.20 -38.11 -23.21
C SER A 159 -3.00 -37.16 -23.29
N GLY A 160 -3.00 -36.07 -22.44
CA GLY A 160 -2.02 -35.02 -22.50
C GLY A 160 -2.39 -33.85 -23.42
N GLU A 161 -3.50 -33.95 -24.15
CA GLU A 161 -4.03 -32.86 -24.97
C GLU A 161 -4.44 -31.68 -24.12
N THR A 162 -4.05 -30.46 -24.53
CA THR A 162 -4.46 -29.21 -23.87
C THR A 162 -5.92 -28.91 -24.23
N LEU A 163 -6.80 -28.89 -23.22
CA LEU A 163 -8.22 -28.54 -23.38
C LEU A 163 -8.43 -27.03 -23.22
N ASP A 164 -7.69 -26.41 -22.30
CA ASP A 164 -7.77 -24.99 -22.04
C ASP A 164 -6.45 -24.49 -21.43
N GLU A 165 -6.03 -23.28 -21.75
CA GLU A 165 -4.84 -22.66 -21.17
C GLU A 165 -5.10 -21.16 -20.95
N TYR A 166 -4.85 -20.69 -19.73
CA TYR A 166 -5.09 -19.32 -19.36
C TYR A 166 -3.89 -18.43 -19.71
N GLU A 167 -4.16 -17.40 -20.49
CA GLU A 167 -3.20 -16.34 -20.79
C GLU A 167 -3.33 -15.18 -19.80
N PRO A 168 -2.23 -14.48 -19.47
CA PRO A 168 -2.27 -13.32 -18.57
C PRO A 168 -3.18 -12.20 -19.08
N GLU A 169 -4.24 -11.90 -18.35
CA GLU A 169 -5.18 -10.83 -18.66
C GLU A 169 -4.79 -9.54 -17.90
N ALA A 170 -4.30 -8.54 -18.62
CA ALA A 170 -4.04 -7.23 -18.07
C ALA A 170 -5.35 -6.47 -17.85
N ILE A 171 -5.67 -6.11 -16.61
CA ILE A 171 -6.90 -5.39 -16.25
C ILE A 171 -6.71 -3.88 -16.45
N ARG A 172 -5.58 -3.35 -15.94
CA ARG A 172 -5.28 -1.91 -16.03
C ARG A 172 -3.79 -1.64 -15.80
N GLN A 173 -3.36 -0.46 -16.24
CA GLN A 173 -2.07 0.12 -15.90
C GLN A 173 -2.25 1.12 -14.77
N VAL A 174 -1.46 0.99 -13.70
CA VAL A 174 -1.46 1.94 -12.60
C VAL A 174 -0.78 3.24 -13.05
N PRO A 175 -1.41 4.43 -12.89
CA PRO A 175 -0.88 5.70 -13.36
C PRO A 175 0.17 6.26 -12.39
N ILE A 176 1.32 5.60 -12.33
CA ILE A 176 2.49 5.94 -11.50
C ILE A 176 3.71 6.07 -12.41
N LYS A 177 4.56 7.01 -12.12
CA LYS A 177 5.76 7.29 -12.91
C LYS A 177 6.74 6.11 -12.88
N PRO A 178 7.43 5.80 -14.00
CA PRO A 178 8.42 4.72 -14.05
C PRO A 178 9.55 4.86 -13.01
N GLU A 179 9.99 6.09 -12.75
CA GLU A 179 11.03 6.37 -11.76
C GLU A 179 10.58 6.06 -10.33
N THR A 180 9.30 6.26 -10.00
CA THR A 180 8.73 5.89 -8.71
C THR A 180 8.75 4.36 -8.54
N PHE A 181 8.31 3.61 -9.56
CA PHE A 181 8.41 2.14 -9.54
C PHE A 181 9.86 1.66 -9.38
N ALA A 182 10.80 2.28 -10.11
CA ALA A 182 12.21 1.92 -10.04
C ALA A 182 12.77 2.14 -8.62
N PHE A 183 12.48 3.31 -8.01
CA PHE A 183 12.90 3.62 -6.65
C PHE A 183 12.32 2.65 -5.63
N ILE A 184 11.00 2.38 -5.69
CA ILE A 184 10.35 1.47 -4.74
C ILE A 184 10.90 0.05 -4.86
N ARG A 185 11.06 -0.49 -6.08
CA ARG A 185 11.68 -1.82 -6.28
C ARG A 185 13.08 -1.90 -5.68
N GLN A 186 13.89 -0.85 -5.90
CA GLN A 186 15.24 -0.79 -5.36
C GLN A 186 15.27 -0.72 -3.82
N ALA A 187 14.26 -0.09 -3.21
CA ALA A 187 14.11 -0.03 -1.76
C ALA A 187 13.57 -1.34 -1.15
N MET A 188 13.00 -2.23 -1.96
CA MET A 188 12.49 -3.54 -1.53
C MET A 188 13.54 -4.66 -1.62
N LEU A 189 14.68 -4.42 -2.27
CA LEU A 189 15.84 -5.32 -2.37
C LEU A 189 16.80 -5.12 -1.20
#